data_583c17d35c60724ca790336d1df19e66
#
_entry.id   583c17d35c60724ca790336d1df19e66
#
_cell.length_a   1.000
_cell.length_b   1.000
_cell.length_c   1.000
_cell.angle_alpha   90.00
_cell.angle_beta   90.00
_cell.angle_gamma   90.00
#
_symmetry.space_group_name_H-M   'P 1'
#
loop_
_entity.id
_entity.type
_entity.pdbx_description
1 polymer ?
#
loop_
_entity_poly.entity_id
_entity_poly.type
_entity_poly.pdbx_seq_one_letter_code
_entity_poly.pdbx_strand_id
1 'polypeptide(L)'
;MYRNYFIRGIAVALALNALSNEYQHGLSYIYPLAYPPDFKNFSYVNPDAPKGGAIRVAAYGSYDSFSDILDKGQAAEGISFTGHANLIYDRLLEPALDEPTSQYGRLASGVTVADDHSWVAFKLRENAFWHDGNPITATDLIFTFDTIKKHGSAVLKTSLQNVERIESLNGNTVVYHMRPESELDPSIPLLLGRMAVFPAHYWKTRDISKTQTQPPLGSGPFRIADYKLGRSVTFARVPNYWGKSLPVNRGRYNFDEVKFDYFRDDFVRKEAHVAGVVDVAHEGVAKNWVTEYNKLPAYQNGLLRKQLLPISSPSGLWWSLLWNLRLERFQDPRVREALTLLYDFEYINRTLNYGFYNHGTSVFQNSEMAHHGYPTEAERLLLDPNKNDIPARVFGSSYQPPTSTGFGWNRDNMKKALELFSEAGWEVQDGKMLHRKTKEHFRIAFVVVSKGLVRTLLPYQNTLHRVGIKTSIVAPEVANWLHRMRTGKFDAAQRVYTPTHTPGLALRSYFGSDSAKQAYGGNWSGIVDPVVDELIETIISAQDQRSFLAATRALDRVLLWNFYFIPRSSPPGYRLVYWDRFGKVETVPLLRQAFIDTWWFDQQRAVQVDRFLGDAVN
;
A
#
# COMPACT_ATOMS: atom_id res chain seq x y z
N MET A 1 30.81 -1.71 -38.00
CA MET A 1 29.70 -1.45 -38.95
C MET A 1 28.60 -2.52 -38.85
N TYR A 2 28.90 -3.82 -38.77
CA TYR A 2 27.90 -4.93 -38.70
C TYR A 2 27.01 -4.90 -37.43
N ARG A 3 27.52 -4.45 -36.29
CA ARG A 3 26.76 -4.38 -35.00
C ARG A 3 25.57 -3.39 -35.05
N ASN A 4 25.70 -2.30 -35.80
CA ASN A 4 24.62 -1.30 -35.95
C ASN A 4 23.52 -1.75 -36.92
N TYR A 5 23.81 -2.61 -37.91
CA TYR A 5 22.80 -3.17 -38.80
C TYR A 5 22.01 -4.29 -38.13
N PHE A 6 22.61 -5.07 -37.25
CA PHE A 6 21.96 -6.13 -36.50
C PHE A 6 20.97 -5.53 -35.47
N ILE A 7 21.38 -4.48 -34.75
CA ILE A 7 20.51 -3.77 -33.79
C ILE A 7 19.33 -3.08 -34.51
N ARG A 8 19.54 -2.47 -35.69
CA ARG A 8 18.45 -1.89 -36.48
C ARG A 8 17.50 -2.94 -37.06
N GLY A 9 18.01 -4.09 -37.46
CA GLY A 9 17.18 -5.21 -37.93
C GLY A 9 16.27 -5.79 -36.86
N ILE A 10 16.78 -5.97 -35.63
CA ILE A 10 16.00 -6.43 -34.47
C ILE A 10 14.96 -5.37 -34.07
N ALA A 11 15.30 -4.09 -34.03
CA ALA A 11 14.38 -3.01 -33.69
C ALA A 11 13.20 -2.92 -34.69
N VAL A 12 13.46 -3.09 -35.98
CA VAL A 12 12.41 -3.10 -37.02
C VAL A 12 11.52 -4.34 -36.91
N ALA A 13 12.07 -5.51 -36.62
CA ALA A 13 11.30 -6.75 -36.43
C ALA A 13 10.41 -6.67 -35.16
N LEU A 14 10.92 -6.13 -34.05
CA LEU A 14 10.16 -5.90 -32.82
C LEU A 14 9.05 -4.86 -33.02
N ALA A 15 9.31 -3.78 -33.76
CA ALA A 15 8.32 -2.78 -34.11
C ALA A 15 7.19 -3.35 -34.98
N LEU A 16 7.51 -4.22 -35.93
CA LEU A 16 6.52 -4.91 -36.78
C LEU A 16 5.67 -5.89 -35.95
N ASN A 17 6.24 -6.60 -34.98
CA ASN A 17 5.47 -7.46 -34.08
C ASN A 17 4.52 -6.65 -33.18
N ALA A 18 4.94 -5.53 -32.62
CA ALA A 18 4.07 -4.67 -31.81
C ALA A 18 2.89 -4.10 -32.62
N LEU A 19 3.04 -3.88 -33.91
CA LEU A 19 1.97 -3.41 -34.80
C LEU A 19 1.01 -4.53 -35.22
N SER A 20 1.47 -5.77 -35.28
CA SER A 20 0.68 -6.93 -35.72
C SER A 20 -0.04 -7.66 -34.58
N ASN A 21 0.37 -7.43 -33.32
CA ASN A 21 -0.28 -8.06 -32.18
C ASN A 21 -1.66 -7.46 -31.90
N GLU A 22 -2.57 -8.30 -31.39
CA GLU A 22 -3.89 -7.86 -30.99
C GLU A 22 -3.82 -7.01 -29.73
N TYR A 23 -4.39 -5.78 -29.80
CA TYR A 23 -4.46 -4.87 -28.66
C TYR A 23 -5.67 -5.20 -27.79
N GLN A 24 -5.43 -5.46 -26.53
CA GLN A 24 -6.46 -5.69 -25.51
C GLN A 24 -6.98 -4.37 -24.96
N HIS A 25 -8.26 -4.34 -24.54
CA HIS A 25 -8.91 -3.16 -23.94
C HIS A 25 -8.45 -2.86 -22.50
N GLY A 26 -7.70 -3.76 -21.90
CA GLY A 26 -7.15 -3.66 -20.56
C GLY A 26 -5.97 -4.58 -20.37
N LEU A 27 -5.34 -4.49 -19.22
CA LEU A 27 -4.18 -5.29 -18.80
C LEU A 27 -4.40 -5.80 -17.39
N SER A 28 -4.11 -7.06 -17.16
CA SER A 28 -4.05 -7.67 -15.83
C SER A 28 -2.82 -8.57 -15.73
N TYR A 29 -2.37 -8.83 -14.50
CA TYR A 29 -1.31 -9.79 -14.22
C TYR A 29 -1.85 -10.89 -13.33
N ILE A 30 -1.70 -12.15 -13.75
CA ILE A 30 -2.13 -13.36 -13.02
C ILE A 30 -3.67 -13.55 -12.99
N TYR A 31 -4.43 -12.47 -12.83
CA TYR A 31 -5.88 -12.51 -12.78
C TYR A 31 -6.48 -12.20 -14.17
N PRO A 32 -7.58 -12.86 -14.57
CA PRO A 32 -8.27 -12.48 -15.80
C PRO A 32 -8.94 -11.10 -15.64
N LEU A 33 -9.14 -10.40 -16.77
CA LEU A 33 -9.95 -9.19 -16.79
C LEU A 33 -11.43 -9.54 -16.55
N ALA A 34 -12.08 -8.91 -15.56
CA ALA A 34 -13.48 -9.17 -15.24
C ALA A 34 -14.44 -8.37 -16.15
N TYR A 35 -14.05 -7.18 -16.59
CA TYR A 35 -14.88 -6.37 -17.50
C TYR A 35 -14.58 -6.69 -18.96
N PRO A 36 -15.64 -6.97 -19.78
CA PRO A 36 -15.48 -7.27 -21.20
C PRO A 36 -15.11 -6.01 -22.01
N PRO A 37 -14.65 -6.13 -23.27
CA PRO A 37 -14.21 -4.99 -24.08
C PRO A 37 -15.29 -3.91 -24.30
N ASP A 38 -16.55 -4.27 -24.22
CA ASP A 38 -17.70 -3.39 -24.46
C ASP A 38 -18.38 -2.90 -23.17
N PHE A 39 -17.74 -3.09 -21.98
CA PHE A 39 -18.32 -2.62 -20.72
C PHE A 39 -18.64 -1.12 -20.77
N LYS A 40 -19.66 -0.70 -20.04
CA LYS A 40 -20.19 0.68 -20.10
C LYS A 40 -19.74 1.55 -18.94
N ASN A 41 -19.50 0.96 -17.79
CA ASN A 41 -19.01 1.58 -16.54
C ASN A 41 -18.57 0.48 -15.57
N PHE A 42 -17.82 0.86 -14.56
CA PHE A 42 -17.49 -0.05 -13.46
C PHE A 42 -18.73 -0.39 -12.62
N SER A 43 -18.74 -1.56 -11.98
CA SER A 43 -19.86 -2.07 -11.16
C SER A 43 -20.12 -1.23 -9.91
N TYR A 44 -19.10 -0.56 -9.39
CA TYR A 44 -19.12 0.22 -8.15
C TYR A 44 -19.43 1.71 -8.33
N VAL A 45 -19.97 2.11 -9.48
CA VAL A 45 -20.41 3.49 -9.75
C VAL A 45 -21.90 3.56 -10.07
N ASN A 46 -22.51 4.71 -9.84
CA ASN A 46 -23.81 5.05 -10.42
C ASN A 46 -23.56 5.83 -11.74
N PRO A 47 -23.82 5.23 -12.93
CA PRO A 47 -23.57 5.89 -14.21
C PRO A 47 -24.40 7.18 -14.41
N ASP A 48 -25.51 7.30 -13.69
CA ASP A 48 -26.45 8.41 -13.75
C ASP A 48 -26.33 9.33 -12.51
N ALA A 49 -25.23 9.23 -11.75
CA ALA A 49 -24.99 10.08 -10.61
C ALA A 49 -25.03 11.57 -10.98
N PRO A 50 -25.81 12.41 -10.26
CA PRO A 50 -25.87 13.84 -10.56
C PRO A 50 -24.50 14.49 -10.39
N LYS A 51 -24.20 15.44 -11.28
CA LYS A 51 -22.99 16.26 -11.20
C LYS A 51 -23.34 17.55 -10.48
N GLY A 52 -22.51 17.95 -9.51
CA GLY A 52 -22.72 19.20 -8.77
C GLY A 52 -22.22 19.14 -7.35
N GLY A 53 -22.27 20.30 -6.67
CA GLY A 53 -21.92 20.46 -5.28
C GLY A 53 -20.42 20.29 -4.99
N ALA A 54 -20.10 20.28 -3.70
CA ALA A 54 -18.73 20.22 -3.21
C ALA A 54 -18.55 19.14 -2.15
N ILE A 55 -17.31 18.65 -2.04
CA ILE A 55 -16.87 17.79 -0.93
C ILE A 55 -15.62 18.40 -0.28
N ARG A 56 -15.64 18.55 1.04
CA ARG A 56 -14.52 19.06 1.84
C ARG A 56 -13.94 17.92 2.66
N VAL A 57 -12.68 17.63 2.44
CA VAL A 57 -11.96 16.47 3.01
C VAL A 57 -10.90 16.96 3.98
N ALA A 58 -10.87 16.39 5.17
CA ALA A 58 -9.79 16.65 6.13
C ALA A 58 -8.54 15.87 5.74
N ALA A 59 -7.44 16.58 5.47
CA ALA A 59 -6.11 16.03 5.23
C ALA A 59 -5.24 16.17 6.49
N TYR A 60 -4.30 15.25 6.70
CA TYR A 60 -3.36 15.32 7.81
C TYR A 60 -2.01 15.90 7.36
N GLY A 61 -1.42 16.74 8.22
CA GLY A 61 -0.10 17.30 7.98
C GLY A 61 -0.10 18.63 7.25
N SER A 62 0.60 18.72 6.15
CA SER A 62 0.79 19.92 5.33
C SER A 62 1.31 19.50 3.95
N TYR A 63 1.37 20.42 2.99
CA TYR A 63 2.00 20.22 1.69
C TYR A 63 2.78 21.48 1.27
N ASP A 64 3.77 21.30 0.40
CA ASP A 64 4.59 22.39 -0.15
C ASP A 64 4.86 22.21 -1.66
N SER A 65 4.25 21.19 -2.28
CA SER A 65 4.45 20.88 -3.70
C SER A 65 3.16 20.43 -4.37
N PHE A 66 3.04 20.72 -5.67
CA PHE A 66 2.05 20.15 -6.57
C PHE A 66 2.65 19.02 -7.46
N SER A 67 3.69 18.36 -6.96
CA SER A 67 4.32 17.21 -7.63
C SER A 67 4.91 16.27 -6.58
N ASP A 68 4.79 14.96 -6.82
CA ASP A 68 5.34 13.89 -5.98
C ASP A 68 6.46 13.11 -6.67
N ILE A 69 6.97 13.60 -7.83
CA ILE A 69 8.00 12.87 -8.57
C ILE A 69 9.41 13.04 -8.00
N LEU A 70 9.65 14.03 -7.16
CA LEU A 70 10.97 14.34 -6.61
C LEU A 70 11.14 13.76 -5.20
N ASP A 71 12.39 13.58 -4.76
CA ASP A 71 12.70 13.25 -3.36
C ASP A 71 12.46 14.42 -2.39
N LYS A 72 12.20 15.63 -2.90
CA LYS A 72 11.96 16.86 -2.14
C LYS A 72 10.53 17.33 -2.29
N GLY A 73 9.98 17.86 -1.19
CA GLY A 73 8.65 18.39 -1.13
C GLY A 73 7.61 17.33 -0.71
N GLN A 74 6.53 17.81 -0.11
CA GLN A 74 5.36 17.03 0.25
C GLN A 74 4.23 17.39 -0.72
N ALA A 75 3.80 16.43 -1.53
CA ALA A 75 2.74 16.68 -2.51
C ALA A 75 1.39 16.94 -1.85
N ALA A 76 0.58 17.79 -2.50
CA ALA A 76 -0.81 17.99 -2.11
C ALA A 76 -1.64 16.71 -2.34
N GLU A 77 -2.62 16.46 -1.46
CA GLU A 77 -3.64 15.43 -1.68
C GLU A 77 -4.35 15.67 -3.03
N GLY A 78 -4.74 14.60 -3.70
CA GLY A 78 -5.32 14.67 -5.04
C GLY A 78 -4.29 14.75 -6.17
N ILE A 79 -2.98 14.73 -5.85
CA ILE A 79 -1.89 14.72 -6.82
C ILE A 79 -0.99 13.52 -6.53
N SER A 80 -0.96 12.57 -7.45
CA SER A 80 -0.07 11.42 -7.34
C SER A 80 0.32 10.89 -8.70
N PHE A 81 1.62 10.72 -8.92
CA PHE A 81 2.16 10.24 -10.20
C PHE A 81 1.80 8.78 -10.48
N THR A 82 1.96 7.91 -9.49
CA THR A 82 1.64 6.47 -9.62
C THR A 82 0.50 6.00 -8.73
N GLY A 83 0.10 6.82 -7.76
CA GLY A 83 -0.95 6.48 -6.82
C GLY A 83 -2.34 6.68 -7.42
N HIS A 84 -3.34 6.20 -6.70
CA HIS A 84 -4.73 6.28 -7.16
C HIS A 84 -5.35 7.69 -7.05
N ALA A 85 -4.91 8.50 -6.09
CA ALA A 85 -5.45 9.84 -5.87
C ALA A 85 -4.80 10.86 -6.83
N ASN A 86 -5.17 10.79 -8.10
CA ASN A 86 -4.75 11.77 -9.10
C ASN A 86 -5.97 12.39 -9.78
N LEU A 87 -6.23 13.66 -9.47
CA LEU A 87 -7.37 14.40 -9.98
C LEU A 87 -7.04 15.23 -11.23
N ILE A 88 -5.76 15.56 -11.44
CA ILE A 88 -5.35 16.55 -12.47
C ILE A 88 -4.68 15.94 -13.69
N TYR A 89 -4.17 14.71 -13.60
CA TYR A 89 -3.50 14.05 -14.74
C TYR A 89 -4.21 12.77 -15.15
N ASP A 90 -4.27 12.54 -16.44
CA ASP A 90 -4.62 11.24 -16.98
C ASP A 90 -3.43 10.29 -17.01
N ARG A 91 -3.72 9.01 -17.11
CA ARG A 91 -2.79 7.89 -17.22
C ARG A 91 -3.16 7.02 -18.41
N LEU A 92 -2.27 6.13 -18.83
CA LEU A 92 -2.53 5.24 -19.95
C LEU A 92 -3.71 4.32 -19.69
N LEU A 93 -3.70 3.66 -18.53
CA LEU A 93 -4.75 2.75 -18.09
C LEU A 93 -5.29 3.17 -16.72
N GLU A 94 -6.58 2.98 -16.48
CA GLU A 94 -7.24 3.23 -15.20
C GLU A 94 -7.39 1.93 -14.40
N PRO A 95 -6.85 1.84 -13.18
CA PRO A 95 -7.04 0.68 -12.32
C PRO A 95 -8.52 0.48 -11.95
N ALA A 96 -9.04 -0.74 -12.09
CA ALA A 96 -10.30 -1.15 -11.48
C ALA A 96 -10.14 -1.23 -9.96
N LEU A 97 -11.15 -0.79 -9.21
CA LEU A 97 -11.08 -0.77 -7.75
C LEU A 97 -11.69 -2.01 -7.10
N ASP A 98 -12.25 -2.90 -7.88
CA ASP A 98 -12.85 -4.18 -7.50
C ASP A 98 -12.08 -5.40 -8.04
N GLU A 99 -10.97 -5.16 -8.74
CA GLU A 99 -10.07 -6.20 -9.25
C GLU A 99 -8.63 -6.00 -8.74
N PRO A 100 -7.93 -7.06 -8.32
CA PRO A 100 -6.62 -6.94 -7.67
C PRO A 100 -5.55 -6.24 -8.50
N THR A 101 -5.51 -6.51 -9.81
CA THR A 101 -4.41 -6.07 -10.68
C THR A 101 -4.86 -5.50 -12.02
N SER A 102 -6.15 -5.51 -12.31
CA SER A 102 -6.65 -5.12 -13.63
C SER A 102 -6.69 -3.61 -13.83
N GLN A 103 -6.35 -3.19 -15.03
CA GLN A 103 -6.39 -1.81 -15.49
C GLN A 103 -7.01 -1.75 -16.88
N TYR A 104 -7.81 -0.73 -17.16
CA TYR A 104 -8.58 -0.57 -18.41
C TYR A 104 -8.24 0.73 -19.13
N GLY A 105 -8.38 0.73 -20.45
CA GLY A 105 -7.95 1.82 -21.32
C GLY A 105 -8.53 3.20 -20.96
N ARG A 106 -7.65 4.18 -20.68
CA ARG A 106 -7.98 5.59 -20.48
C ARG A 106 -7.35 6.45 -21.56
N LEU A 107 -6.11 6.94 -21.44
CA LEU A 107 -5.38 7.56 -22.56
C LEU A 107 -5.07 6.54 -23.65
N ALA A 108 -4.74 5.31 -23.26
CA ALA A 108 -4.61 4.21 -24.20
C ALA A 108 -5.99 3.66 -24.59
N SER A 109 -6.20 3.43 -25.88
CA SER A 109 -7.36 2.70 -26.40
C SER A 109 -7.11 1.18 -26.39
N GLY A 110 -5.86 0.76 -26.32
CA GLY A 110 -5.45 -0.63 -26.24
C GLY A 110 -4.02 -0.78 -25.76
N VAL A 111 -3.71 -1.96 -25.25
CA VAL A 111 -2.39 -2.36 -24.75
C VAL A 111 -2.06 -3.76 -25.24
N THR A 112 -0.81 -4.01 -25.56
CA THR A 112 -0.29 -5.35 -25.84
C THR A 112 1.09 -5.53 -25.20
N VAL A 113 1.40 -6.74 -24.76
CA VAL A 113 2.66 -7.11 -24.09
C VAL A 113 3.27 -8.27 -24.85
N ALA A 114 4.59 -8.27 -24.99
CA ALA A 114 5.31 -9.42 -25.52
C ALA A 114 5.15 -10.65 -24.60
N ASP A 115 5.06 -11.85 -25.17
CA ASP A 115 4.95 -13.10 -24.40
C ASP A 115 6.12 -13.30 -23.43
N ASP A 116 7.31 -12.82 -23.82
CA ASP A 116 8.53 -12.84 -23.00
C ASP A 116 8.69 -11.58 -22.12
N HIS A 117 7.69 -10.71 -22.07
CA HIS A 117 7.72 -9.42 -21.36
C HIS A 117 8.84 -8.46 -21.78
N SER A 118 9.49 -8.67 -22.92
CA SER A 118 10.59 -7.83 -23.41
C SER A 118 10.16 -6.43 -23.84
N TRP A 119 8.87 -6.23 -24.12
CA TRP A 119 8.27 -4.93 -24.42
C TRP A 119 6.79 -4.86 -24.08
N VAL A 120 6.28 -3.65 -23.91
CA VAL A 120 4.85 -3.34 -23.84
C VAL A 120 4.52 -2.15 -24.74
N ALA A 121 3.42 -2.26 -25.49
CA ALA A 121 2.95 -1.21 -26.40
C ALA A 121 1.56 -0.70 -26.00
N PHE A 122 1.39 0.62 -26.05
CA PHE A 122 0.14 1.32 -25.76
C PHE A 122 -0.29 2.11 -27.01
N LYS A 123 -1.53 1.90 -27.46
CA LYS A 123 -2.15 2.65 -28.55
C LYS A 123 -2.92 3.84 -27.98
N LEU A 124 -2.47 5.06 -28.25
CA LEU A 124 -3.08 6.28 -27.72
C LEU A 124 -4.40 6.62 -28.41
N ARG A 125 -5.29 7.29 -27.67
CA ARG A 125 -6.51 7.88 -28.23
C ARG A 125 -6.17 9.20 -28.93
N GLU A 126 -6.71 9.42 -30.11
CA GLU A 126 -6.50 10.64 -30.90
C GLU A 126 -7.26 11.85 -30.33
N ASN A 127 -8.34 11.60 -29.58
CA ASN A 127 -9.22 12.63 -29.01
C ASN A 127 -8.92 12.94 -27.54
N ALA A 128 -7.68 12.77 -27.10
CA ALA A 128 -7.23 13.13 -25.77
C ALA A 128 -6.50 14.48 -25.78
N PHE A 129 -6.87 15.38 -24.85
CA PHE A 129 -6.38 16.77 -24.84
C PHE A 129 -5.96 17.21 -23.44
N TRP A 130 -4.96 18.07 -23.40
CA TRP A 130 -4.62 18.88 -22.21
C TRP A 130 -5.69 19.93 -21.94
N HIS A 131 -5.71 20.51 -20.74
CA HIS A 131 -6.69 21.55 -20.38
C HIS A 131 -6.56 22.84 -21.18
N ASP A 132 -5.44 23.06 -21.85
CA ASP A 132 -5.22 24.17 -22.78
C ASP A 132 -5.62 23.87 -24.22
N GLY A 133 -6.15 22.68 -24.51
CA GLY A 133 -6.63 22.26 -25.81
C GLY A 133 -5.56 21.61 -26.71
N ASN A 134 -4.30 21.54 -26.29
CA ASN A 134 -3.28 20.80 -27.03
C ASN A 134 -3.53 19.29 -26.97
N PRO A 135 -3.29 18.52 -28.06
CA PRO A 135 -3.44 17.08 -28.04
C PRO A 135 -2.38 16.41 -27.18
N ILE A 136 -2.75 15.30 -26.54
CA ILE A 136 -1.80 14.42 -25.82
C ILE A 136 -1.20 13.47 -26.86
N THR A 137 0.13 13.42 -26.91
CA THR A 137 0.86 12.68 -27.95
C THR A 137 1.95 11.78 -27.35
N ALA A 138 2.52 10.92 -28.18
CA ALA A 138 3.68 10.10 -27.83
C ALA A 138 4.87 10.95 -27.29
N THR A 139 4.99 12.20 -27.72
CA THR A 139 6.04 13.12 -27.21
C THR A 139 5.90 13.38 -25.71
N ASP A 140 4.66 13.46 -25.20
CA ASP A 140 4.40 13.68 -23.77
C ASP A 140 4.80 12.48 -22.94
N LEU A 141 4.59 11.25 -23.46
CA LEU A 141 5.00 10.02 -22.80
C LEU A 141 6.52 9.87 -22.77
N ILE A 142 7.20 10.14 -23.89
CA ILE A 142 8.66 10.13 -23.97
C ILE A 142 9.24 11.16 -22.99
N PHE A 143 8.71 12.39 -23.00
CA PHE A 143 9.11 13.44 -22.06
C PHE A 143 8.92 13.00 -20.61
N THR A 144 7.78 12.37 -20.29
CA THR A 144 7.48 11.89 -18.93
C THR A 144 8.50 10.86 -18.49
N PHE A 145 8.77 9.86 -19.33
CA PHE A 145 9.74 8.80 -19.04
C PHE A 145 11.15 9.35 -18.82
N ASP A 146 11.63 10.20 -19.73
CA ASP A 146 12.96 10.82 -19.63
C ASP A 146 13.07 11.70 -18.39
N THR A 147 12.00 12.43 -18.05
CA THR A 147 11.92 13.24 -16.84
C THR A 147 12.09 12.39 -15.59
N ILE A 148 11.39 11.25 -15.50
CA ILE A 148 11.51 10.36 -14.34
C ILE A 148 12.91 9.73 -14.27
N LYS A 149 13.45 9.26 -15.38
CA LYS A 149 14.81 8.69 -15.41
C LYS A 149 15.86 9.73 -14.97
N LYS A 150 15.69 10.99 -15.34
CA LYS A 150 16.65 12.04 -15.04
C LYS A 150 16.44 12.66 -13.65
N HIS A 151 15.22 13.02 -13.30
CA HIS A 151 14.89 13.85 -12.14
C HIS A 151 14.04 13.14 -11.08
N GLY A 152 13.43 11.99 -11.40
CA GLY A 152 12.57 11.26 -10.50
C GLY A 152 13.24 10.87 -9.19
N SER A 153 12.44 10.63 -8.17
CA SER A 153 12.89 10.13 -6.87
C SER A 153 13.61 8.78 -7.02
N ALA A 154 14.42 8.43 -6.03
CA ALA A 154 15.13 7.15 -6.01
C ALA A 154 14.18 5.96 -6.20
N VAL A 155 12.99 6.02 -5.60
CA VAL A 155 11.96 4.98 -5.73
C VAL A 155 11.46 4.87 -7.18
N LEU A 156 11.12 6.00 -7.82
CA LEU A 156 10.63 6.00 -9.21
C LEU A 156 11.71 5.54 -10.19
N LYS A 157 12.95 5.98 -10.01
CA LYS A 157 14.09 5.53 -10.83
C LYS A 157 14.30 4.03 -10.72
N THR A 158 14.26 3.48 -9.50
CA THR A 158 14.38 2.04 -9.26
C THR A 158 13.22 1.28 -9.90
N SER A 159 12.00 1.78 -9.79
CA SER A 159 10.83 1.14 -10.41
C SER A 159 10.91 1.06 -11.93
N LEU A 160 11.62 1.99 -12.59
CA LEU A 160 11.81 2.02 -14.04
C LEU A 160 13.22 1.57 -14.48
N GLN A 161 14.04 1.01 -13.59
CA GLN A 161 15.42 0.67 -13.92
C GLN A 161 15.54 -0.38 -15.04
N ASN A 162 14.58 -1.29 -15.13
CA ASN A 162 14.53 -2.35 -16.12
C ASN A 162 13.94 -1.90 -17.46
N VAL A 163 13.36 -0.69 -17.53
CA VAL A 163 12.94 -0.09 -18.80
C VAL A 163 14.15 0.60 -19.44
N GLU A 164 14.58 0.07 -20.59
CA GLU A 164 15.73 0.62 -21.32
C GLU A 164 15.40 1.94 -22.01
N ARG A 165 14.36 1.89 -22.86
CA ARG A 165 13.98 3.00 -23.73
C ARG A 165 12.48 2.99 -24.04
N ILE A 166 12.01 4.12 -24.54
CA ILE A 166 10.67 4.32 -25.06
C ILE A 166 10.78 4.83 -26.49
N GLU A 167 9.89 4.38 -27.37
CA GLU A 167 9.82 4.88 -28.73
C GLU A 167 8.38 5.06 -29.20
N SER A 168 8.17 5.93 -30.19
CA SER A 168 6.89 6.14 -30.85
C SER A 168 6.87 5.42 -32.19
N LEU A 169 5.85 4.60 -32.39
CA LEU A 169 5.51 4.02 -33.70
C LEU A 169 4.32 4.78 -34.29
N ASN A 170 4.40 5.19 -35.54
CA ASN A 170 3.31 5.86 -36.29
C ASN A 170 2.58 7.02 -35.58
N GLY A 171 3.21 7.69 -34.60
CA GLY A 171 2.70 8.89 -33.92
C GLY A 171 1.68 8.64 -32.80
N ASN A 172 0.95 7.53 -32.79
CA ASN A 172 -0.09 7.24 -31.80
C ASN A 172 0.15 5.94 -30.99
N THR A 173 1.21 5.20 -31.28
CA THR A 173 1.60 4.01 -30.55
C THR A 173 2.94 4.22 -29.87
N VAL A 174 3.01 3.90 -28.59
CA VAL A 174 4.24 4.05 -27.78
C VAL A 174 4.65 2.69 -27.26
N VAL A 175 5.93 2.34 -27.46
CA VAL A 175 6.51 1.07 -27.02
C VAL A 175 7.59 1.34 -25.98
N TYR A 176 7.45 0.67 -24.84
CA TYR A 176 8.49 0.60 -23.81
C TYR A 176 9.25 -0.71 -23.97
N HIS A 177 10.56 -0.64 -24.10
CA HIS A 177 11.43 -1.79 -24.24
C HIS A 177 12.14 -2.06 -22.92
N MET A 178 12.16 -3.32 -22.50
CA MET A 178 12.86 -3.77 -21.30
C MET A 178 14.34 -4.05 -21.65
N ARG A 179 15.19 -3.97 -20.65
CA ARG A 179 16.61 -4.31 -20.79
C ARG A 179 16.76 -5.82 -21.04
N PRO A 180 17.52 -6.25 -22.06
CA PRO A 180 17.68 -7.67 -22.37
C PRO A 180 18.29 -8.50 -21.25
N GLU A 181 19.12 -7.87 -20.40
CA GLU A 181 19.86 -8.51 -19.29
C GLU A 181 19.11 -8.43 -17.95
N SER A 182 17.94 -7.78 -17.92
CA SER A 182 17.16 -7.68 -16.69
C SER A 182 16.27 -8.90 -16.53
N GLU A 183 16.12 -9.36 -15.29
CA GLU A 183 14.99 -10.22 -14.94
C GLU A 183 13.70 -9.49 -15.25
N LEU A 184 12.87 -10.10 -16.09
CA LEU A 184 11.64 -9.47 -16.55
C LEU A 184 10.62 -9.51 -15.41
N ASP A 185 10.23 -8.33 -14.94
CA ASP A 185 9.18 -8.17 -13.95
C ASP A 185 7.84 -7.98 -14.66
N PRO A 186 6.96 -8.98 -14.65
CA PRO A 186 5.67 -8.91 -15.34
C PRO A 186 4.71 -7.85 -14.77
N SER A 187 5.04 -7.23 -13.64
CA SER A 187 4.27 -6.12 -13.07
C SER A 187 4.62 -4.74 -13.68
N ILE A 188 5.74 -4.62 -14.42
CA ILE A 188 6.17 -3.35 -15.02
C ILE A 188 5.14 -2.79 -16.00
N PRO A 189 4.51 -3.56 -16.90
CA PRO A 189 3.45 -3.05 -17.76
C PRO A 189 2.29 -2.39 -17.00
N LEU A 190 1.90 -2.94 -15.85
CA LEU A 190 0.88 -2.35 -14.97
C LEU A 190 1.36 -1.04 -14.33
N LEU A 191 2.63 -0.96 -13.94
CA LEU A 191 3.21 0.28 -13.43
C LEU A 191 3.19 1.37 -14.50
N LEU A 192 3.64 1.06 -15.71
CA LEU A 192 3.63 2.00 -16.85
C LEU A 192 2.20 2.45 -17.19
N GLY A 193 1.24 1.53 -17.18
CA GLY A 193 -0.18 1.83 -17.43
C GLY A 193 -0.76 2.86 -16.46
N ARG A 194 -0.37 2.83 -15.18
CA ARG A 194 -0.91 3.74 -14.15
C ARG A 194 -0.10 5.01 -13.90
N MET A 195 1.03 5.20 -14.57
CA MET A 195 1.82 6.44 -14.44
C MET A 195 1.06 7.62 -15.05
N ALA A 196 1.08 8.76 -14.35
CA ALA A 196 0.58 10.02 -14.88
C ALA A 196 1.43 10.48 -16.08
N VAL A 197 0.83 11.17 -17.03
CA VAL A 197 1.53 11.75 -18.19
C VAL A 197 1.69 13.25 -17.99
N PHE A 198 2.84 13.82 -18.39
CA PHE A 198 3.14 15.23 -18.25
C PHE A 198 3.21 15.94 -19.61
N PRO A 199 2.70 17.20 -19.70
CA PRO A 199 2.68 17.98 -20.93
C PRO A 199 4.09 18.49 -21.32
N ALA A 200 4.70 17.89 -22.33
CA ALA A 200 6.03 18.27 -22.80
C ALA A 200 6.13 19.75 -23.18
N HIS A 201 5.12 20.29 -23.88
CA HIS A 201 5.09 21.69 -24.31
C HIS A 201 5.04 22.68 -23.14
N TYR A 202 4.32 22.36 -22.06
CA TYR A 202 4.23 23.21 -20.86
C TYR A 202 5.55 23.28 -20.11
N TRP A 203 6.27 22.15 -20.02
CA TRP A 203 7.53 22.07 -19.27
C TRP A 203 8.75 22.57 -20.05
N LYS A 204 8.63 22.86 -21.36
CA LYS A 204 9.74 23.45 -22.14
C LYS A 204 10.27 24.77 -21.56
N THR A 205 9.40 25.55 -20.92
CA THR A 205 9.73 26.87 -20.36
C THR A 205 9.77 26.89 -18.84
N ARG A 206 9.68 25.71 -18.20
CA ARG A 206 9.61 25.54 -16.76
C ARG A 206 10.57 24.44 -16.31
N ASP A 207 11.04 24.53 -15.07
CA ASP A 207 11.98 23.57 -14.50
C ASP A 207 11.22 22.53 -13.66
N ILE A 208 10.96 21.36 -14.22
CA ILE A 208 10.28 20.24 -13.54
C ILE A 208 11.13 19.61 -12.44
N SER A 209 12.46 19.88 -12.39
CA SER A 209 13.37 19.36 -11.36
C SER A 209 13.28 20.11 -10.02
N LYS A 210 12.52 21.19 -9.96
CA LYS A 210 12.28 21.96 -8.74
C LYS A 210 10.96 21.62 -8.11
N THR A 211 10.83 21.87 -6.80
CA THR A 211 9.55 21.80 -6.08
C THR A 211 8.53 22.71 -6.75
N GLN A 212 7.37 22.13 -7.11
CA GLN A 212 6.33 22.85 -7.85
C GLN A 212 5.34 23.51 -6.89
N THR A 213 5.38 24.83 -6.79
CA THR A 213 4.50 25.63 -5.91
C THR A 213 3.36 26.32 -6.66
N GLN A 214 3.34 26.21 -8.00
CA GLN A 214 2.29 26.73 -8.85
C GLN A 214 1.48 25.58 -9.44
N PRO A 215 0.14 25.74 -9.63
CA PRO A 215 -0.71 24.76 -10.26
C PRO A 215 -0.18 24.35 -11.65
N PRO A 216 0.09 23.05 -11.87
CA PRO A 216 0.55 22.59 -13.17
C PRO A 216 -0.61 22.44 -14.17
N LEU A 217 -0.27 22.47 -15.47
CA LEU A 217 -1.21 22.12 -16.53
C LEU A 217 -1.53 20.62 -16.46
N GLY A 218 -2.80 20.27 -16.40
CA GLY A 218 -3.29 18.90 -16.35
C GLY A 218 -4.09 18.49 -17.59
N SER A 219 -4.57 17.26 -17.60
CA SER A 219 -5.46 16.67 -18.61
C SER A 219 -6.68 16.00 -17.99
N GLY A 220 -6.66 15.79 -16.68
CA GLY A 220 -7.62 14.98 -15.93
C GLY A 220 -8.97 15.65 -15.67
N PRO A 221 -9.87 14.99 -14.91
CA PRO A 221 -11.23 15.46 -14.68
C PRO A 221 -11.32 16.74 -13.83
N PHE A 222 -10.26 17.10 -13.12
CA PHE A 222 -10.17 18.32 -12.30
C PHE A 222 -8.93 19.13 -12.62
N ARG A 223 -8.96 20.41 -12.24
CA ARG A 223 -7.82 21.33 -12.23
C ARG A 223 -7.75 22.01 -10.86
N ILE A 224 -6.57 22.45 -10.43
CA ILE A 224 -6.43 23.26 -9.23
C ILE A 224 -7.03 24.64 -9.51
N ALA A 225 -8.02 25.04 -8.70
CA ALA A 225 -8.75 26.31 -8.85
C ALA A 225 -8.31 27.34 -7.81
N ASP A 226 -8.07 26.90 -6.57
CA ASP A 226 -7.61 27.75 -5.47
C ASP A 226 -6.69 26.97 -4.53
N TYR A 227 -5.79 27.66 -3.84
CA TYR A 227 -4.94 27.04 -2.85
C TYR A 227 -4.36 28.05 -1.85
N LYS A 228 -4.10 27.54 -0.65
CA LYS A 228 -3.26 28.20 0.36
C LYS A 228 -2.17 27.21 0.75
N LEU A 229 -0.95 27.43 0.25
CA LEU A 229 0.16 26.49 0.38
C LEU A 229 0.30 26.01 1.83
N GLY A 230 0.34 24.70 2.03
CA GLY A 230 0.41 24.05 3.33
C GLY A 230 -0.88 24.06 4.17
N ARG A 231 -1.98 24.65 3.68
CA ARG A 231 -3.24 24.77 4.42
C ARG A 231 -4.45 24.20 3.70
N SER A 232 -4.60 24.51 2.41
CA SER A 232 -5.75 24.03 1.64
C SER A 232 -5.45 23.98 0.15
N VAL A 233 -6.11 23.06 -0.56
CA VAL A 233 -6.14 23.01 -2.02
C VAL A 233 -7.56 22.67 -2.49
N THR A 234 -8.06 23.40 -3.49
CA THR A 234 -9.38 23.23 -4.08
C THR A 234 -9.22 22.85 -5.55
N PHE A 235 -9.83 21.76 -5.92
CA PHE A 235 -9.90 21.28 -7.29
C PHE A 235 -11.29 21.57 -7.85
N ALA A 236 -11.36 22.19 -9.04
CA ALA A 236 -12.61 22.39 -9.77
C ALA A 236 -12.72 21.41 -10.92
N ARG A 237 -13.89 20.83 -11.10
CA ARG A 237 -14.19 19.91 -12.20
C ARG A 237 -14.07 20.62 -13.55
N VAL A 238 -13.48 19.94 -14.52
CA VAL A 238 -13.33 20.42 -15.90
C VAL A 238 -14.59 20.05 -16.69
N PRO A 239 -15.44 21.03 -17.06
CA PRO A 239 -16.73 20.72 -17.71
C PRO A 239 -16.59 19.98 -19.04
N ASN A 240 -15.56 20.35 -19.81
CA ASN A 240 -15.27 19.79 -21.13
C ASN A 240 -14.16 18.75 -21.09
N TYR A 241 -14.04 18.03 -19.99
CA TYR A 241 -13.07 16.95 -19.85
C TYR A 241 -13.24 15.94 -21.01
N TRP A 242 -12.17 15.70 -21.77
CA TRP A 242 -12.18 14.88 -22.98
C TRP A 242 -12.64 13.45 -22.72
N GLY A 243 -12.22 12.89 -21.57
CA GLY A 243 -12.45 11.50 -21.18
C GLY A 243 -13.76 11.22 -20.43
N LYS A 244 -14.67 12.20 -20.29
CA LYS A 244 -15.90 12.09 -19.48
C LYS A 244 -16.84 10.94 -19.86
N SER A 245 -16.85 10.54 -21.14
CA SER A 245 -17.71 9.48 -21.67
C SER A 245 -17.05 8.10 -21.70
N LEU A 246 -15.76 7.99 -21.35
CA LEU A 246 -15.07 6.71 -21.32
C LEU A 246 -15.70 5.78 -20.27
N PRO A 247 -15.82 4.47 -20.54
CA PRO A 247 -16.35 3.50 -19.59
C PRO A 247 -15.70 3.57 -18.21
N VAL A 248 -14.38 3.77 -18.14
CA VAL A 248 -13.59 3.90 -16.90
C VAL A 248 -13.90 5.16 -16.10
N ASN A 249 -14.55 6.16 -16.69
CA ASN A 249 -14.86 7.46 -16.06
C ASN A 249 -16.35 7.70 -15.86
N ARG A 250 -17.21 6.96 -16.53
CA ARG A 250 -18.67 7.11 -16.43
C ARG A 250 -19.14 6.83 -15.02
N GLY A 251 -19.95 7.73 -14.44
CA GLY A 251 -20.43 7.65 -13.06
C GLY A 251 -19.41 8.10 -11.99
N ARG A 252 -18.24 8.60 -12.40
CA ARG A 252 -17.18 9.10 -11.51
C ARG A 252 -17.05 10.63 -11.62
N TYR A 253 -16.30 11.23 -10.66
CA TYR A 253 -15.98 12.67 -10.65
C TYR A 253 -17.23 13.55 -10.63
N ASN A 254 -18.10 13.30 -9.64
CA ASN A 254 -19.45 13.88 -9.63
C ASN A 254 -19.50 15.27 -9.00
N PHE A 255 -18.54 15.64 -8.14
CA PHE A 255 -18.49 16.95 -7.50
C PHE A 255 -18.01 18.04 -8.45
N ASP A 256 -18.54 19.28 -8.31
CA ASP A 256 -17.98 20.46 -8.98
C ASP A 256 -16.67 20.89 -8.33
N GLU A 257 -16.57 20.72 -6.99
CA GLU A 257 -15.38 21.06 -6.23
C GLU A 257 -14.99 19.93 -5.27
N VAL A 258 -13.69 19.67 -5.19
CA VAL A 258 -13.06 18.81 -4.18
C VAL A 258 -12.05 19.66 -3.43
N LYS A 259 -12.25 19.86 -2.12
CA LYS A 259 -11.35 20.66 -1.29
C LYS A 259 -10.71 19.81 -0.23
N PHE A 260 -9.39 19.94 -0.06
CA PHE A 260 -8.64 19.38 1.06
C PHE A 260 -8.21 20.51 1.99
N ASP A 261 -8.61 20.42 3.27
CA ASP A 261 -8.14 21.30 4.34
C ASP A 261 -7.18 20.51 5.25
N TYR A 262 -6.00 21.09 5.51
CA TYR A 262 -4.89 20.40 6.19
C TYR A 262 -4.84 20.75 7.68
N PHE A 263 -4.68 19.71 8.49
CA PHE A 263 -4.59 19.80 9.94
C PHE A 263 -3.32 19.08 10.43
N ARG A 264 -2.52 19.75 11.25
CA ARG A 264 -1.29 19.17 11.81
C ARG A 264 -1.53 18.39 13.10
N ASP A 265 -2.70 18.55 13.70
CA ASP A 265 -3.10 17.94 14.96
C ASP A 265 -4.41 17.18 14.79
N ASP A 266 -4.46 15.95 15.31
CA ASP A 266 -5.63 15.07 15.19
C ASP A 266 -6.83 15.56 15.99
N PHE A 267 -6.60 16.24 17.13
CA PHE A 267 -7.69 16.80 17.93
C PHE A 267 -8.34 17.96 17.19
N VAL A 268 -7.54 18.92 16.70
CA VAL A 268 -8.04 20.05 15.91
C VAL A 268 -8.78 19.59 14.66
N ARG A 269 -8.25 18.57 13.98
CA ARG A 269 -8.89 17.95 12.80
C ARG A 269 -10.26 17.36 13.14
N LYS A 270 -10.37 16.63 14.25
CA LYS A 270 -11.63 16.06 14.73
C LYS A 270 -12.62 17.16 15.07
N GLU A 271 -12.21 18.19 15.83
CA GLU A 271 -13.09 19.30 16.20
C GLU A 271 -13.59 20.08 14.98
N ALA A 272 -12.72 20.36 13.99
CA ALA A 272 -13.12 20.97 12.73
C ALA A 272 -14.15 20.12 11.95
N HIS A 273 -13.98 18.79 11.97
CA HIS A 273 -14.93 17.88 11.34
C HIS A 273 -16.28 17.87 12.08
N VAL A 274 -16.28 17.79 13.41
CA VAL A 274 -17.51 17.83 14.22
C VAL A 274 -18.25 19.17 14.07
N ALA A 275 -17.52 20.27 13.90
CA ALA A 275 -18.09 21.59 13.63
C ALA A 275 -18.57 21.79 12.18
N GLY A 276 -18.48 20.79 11.30
CA GLY A 276 -18.93 20.90 9.91
C GLY A 276 -18.03 21.74 9.00
N VAL A 277 -16.80 22.07 9.43
CA VAL A 277 -15.81 22.77 8.59
C VAL A 277 -15.37 21.90 7.42
N VAL A 278 -15.25 20.60 7.65
CA VAL A 278 -15.00 19.57 6.63
C VAL A 278 -16.09 18.52 6.67
N ASP A 279 -16.38 17.90 5.52
CA ASP A 279 -17.47 16.94 5.37
C ASP A 279 -17.04 15.51 5.67
N VAL A 280 -15.79 15.18 5.35
CA VAL A 280 -15.27 13.81 5.43
C VAL A 280 -13.92 13.80 6.12
N ALA A 281 -13.74 12.88 7.06
CA ALA A 281 -12.48 12.66 7.75
C ALA A 281 -12.19 11.17 7.93
N HIS A 282 -10.92 10.78 7.76
CA HIS A 282 -10.42 9.49 8.21
C HIS A 282 -10.13 9.55 9.72
N GLU A 283 -10.69 8.62 10.51
CA GLU A 283 -10.44 8.57 11.95
C GLU A 283 -9.30 7.59 12.28
N GLY A 284 -8.13 8.16 12.59
CA GLY A 284 -6.91 7.40 12.94
C GLY A 284 -6.93 6.82 14.36
N VAL A 285 -7.74 7.39 15.28
CA VAL A 285 -7.71 7.06 16.72
C VAL A 285 -8.85 6.11 17.07
N ALA A 286 -8.51 4.88 17.49
CA ALA A 286 -9.50 3.87 17.87
C ALA A 286 -10.45 4.34 18.97
N LYS A 287 -9.95 5.07 19.98
CA LYS A 287 -10.78 5.66 21.05
C LYS A 287 -11.89 6.52 20.49
N ASN A 288 -11.56 7.48 19.62
CA ASN A 288 -12.56 8.37 19.03
C ASN A 288 -13.63 7.58 18.29
N TRP A 289 -13.20 6.61 17.46
CA TRP A 289 -14.11 5.75 16.70
C TRP A 289 -15.05 4.94 17.59
N VAL A 290 -14.54 4.31 18.64
CA VAL A 290 -15.33 3.40 19.46
C VAL A 290 -16.20 4.15 20.47
N THR A 291 -15.73 5.29 21.00
CA THR A 291 -16.38 5.95 22.15
C THR A 291 -16.84 7.36 21.88
N GLU A 292 -16.01 8.23 21.28
CA GLU A 292 -16.28 9.67 21.29
C GLU A 292 -17.38 10.07 20.30
N TYR A 293 -17.31 9.57 19.05
CA TYR A 293 -18.35 9.89 18.06
C TYR A 293 -19.75 9.42 18.45
N ASN A 294 -19.87 8.30 19.17
CA ASN A 294 -21.17 7.76 19.60
C ASN A 294 -21.93 8.69 20.58
N LYS A 295 -21.20 9.60 21.24
CA LYS A 295 -21.79 10.56 22.21
C LYS A 295 -22.30 11.84 21.54
N LEU A 296 -21.95 12.06 20.28
CA LEU A 296 -22.30 13.31 19.58
C LEU A 296 -23.78 13.30 19.17
N PRO A 297 -24.53 14.40 19.45
CA PRO A 297 -25.93 14.54 19.01
C PRO A 297 -26.08 14.35 17.49
N ALA A 298 -25.14 14.88 16.69
CA ALA A 298 -25.14 14.70 15.24
C ALA A 298 -25.10 13.23 14.81
N TYR A 299 -24.32 12.40 15.52
CA TYR A 299 -24.26 10.97 15.25
C TYR A 299 -25.56 10.26 15.69
N GLN A 300 -26.07 10.58 16.87
CA GLN A 300 -27.31 10.00 17.41
C GLN A 300 -28.51 10.34 16.52
N ASN A 301 -28.55 11.53 15.94
CA ASN A 301 -29.58 11.98 14.99
C ASN A 301 -29.35 11.46 13.55
N GLY A 302 -28.28 10.70 13.32
CA GLY A 302 -27.99 10.11 12.03
C GLY A 302 -27.49 11.09 10.96
N LEU A 303 -27.08 12.30 11.33
CA LEU A 303 -26.54 13.33 10.44
C LEU A 303 -25.04 13.22 10.25
N LEU A 304 -24.33 12.72 11.26
CA LEU A 304 -22.93 12.31 11.17
C LEU A 304 -22.87 10.78 11.11
N ARG A 305 -22.20 10.24 10.13
CA ARG A 305 -22.14 8.80 9.87
C ARG A 305 -20.74 8.25 10.09
N LYS A 306 -20.68 7.02 10.56
CA LYS A 306 -19.46 6.21 10.61
C LYS A 306 -19.59 5.08 9.61
N GLN A 307 -18.56 4.88 8.80
CA GLN A 307 -18.48 3.74 7.87
C GLN A 307 -17.11 3.08 7.97
N LEU A 308 -17.12 1.75 8.20
CA LEU A 308 -15.91 0.96 8.11
C LEU A 308 -15.80 0.47 6.67
N LEU A 309 -14.85 1.04 5.94
CA LEU A 309 -14.61 0.67 4.54
C LEU A 309 -13.63 -0.50 4.46
N PRO A 310 -13.73 -1.38 3.46
CA PRO A 310 -12.74 -2.42 3.23
C PRO A 310 -11.32 -1.84 3.12
N ILE A 311 -10.33 -2.62 3.53
CA ILE A 311 -8.92 -2.28 3.31
C ILE A 311 -8.58 -2.60 1.86
N SER A 312 -8.08 -1.62 1.14
CA SER A 312 -7.88 -1.66 -0.31
C SER A 312 -6.64 -2.42 -0.78
N SER A 313 -5.89 -3.02 0.13
CA SER A 313 -4.71 -3.83 -0.19
C SER A 313 -4.48 -4.83 0.93
N PRO A 314 -3.68 -5.87 0.71
CA PRO A 314 -3.26 -6.73 1.80
C PRO A 314 -2.69 -5.87 2.93
N SER A 315 -3.27 -5.96 4.13
CA SER A 315 -2.82 -5.13 5.26
C SER A 315 -1.49 -5.61 5.84
N GLY A 316 -1.11 -6.82 5.52
CA GLY A 316 0.16 -7.43 5.90
C GLY A 316 0.41 -7.39 7.41
N LEU A 317 1.64 -7.13 7.75
CA LEU A 317 2.10 -7.04 9.13
C LEU A 317 1.99 -5.61 9.63
N TRP A 318 0.89 -5.28 10.30
CA TRP A 318 0.63 -3.94 10.83
C TRP A 318 1.26 -3.76 12.20
N TRP A 319 2.29 -2.88 12.30
CA TRP A 319 3.06 -2.62 13.53
C TRP A 319 3.61 -3.88 14.20
N SER A 320 3.95 -4.90 13.42
CA SER A 320 4.51 -6.15 13.94
C SER A 320 5.87 -5.93 14.57
N LEU A 321 6.22 -6.79 15.55
CA LEU A 321 7.56 -6.82 16.12
C LEU A 321 8.42 -7.79 15.32
N LEU A 322 9.53 -7.33 14.79
CA LEU A 322 10.54 -8.14 14.13
C LEU A 322 11.78 -8.28 15.01
N TRP A 323 12.42 -9.45 14.91
CA TRP A 323 13.66 -9.78 15.59
C TRP A 323 14.86 -9.57 14.67
N ASN A 324 15.98 -9.12 15.21
CA ASN A 324 17.25 -9.09 14.49
C ASN A 324 17.93 -10.45 14.57
N LEU A 325 17.72 -11.30 13.58
CA LEU A 325 18.24 -12.68 13.54
C LEU A 325 19.75 -12.76 13.35
N ARG A 326 20.44 -11.64 13.11
CA ARG A 326 21.90 -11.57 13.12
C ARG A 326 22.47 -11.74 14.54
N LEU A 327 21.62 -11.59 15.56
CA LEU A 327 21.99 -11.79 16.96
C LEU A 327 21.68 -13.23 17.37
N GLU A 328 22.69 -13.95 17.87
CA GLU A 328 22.63 -15.36 18.21
C GLU A 328 21.41 -15.74 19.06
N ARG A 329 21.06 -14.91 20.06
CA ARG A 329 19.91 -15.13 20.96
C ARG A 329 18.54 -15.19 20.27
N PHE A 330 18.42 -14.73 19.02
CA PHE A 330 17.18 -14.79 18.23
C PHE A 330 17.24 -15.82 17.10
N GLN A 331 18.33 -16.54 16.92
CA GLN A 331 18.46 -17.54 15.84
C GLN A 331 17.64 -18.80 16.15
N ASP A 332 17.54 -19.20 17.42
CA ASP A 332 16.74 -20.36 17.83
C ASP A 332 15.23 -20.04 17.72
N PRO A 333 14.45 -20.80 16.90
CA PRO A 333 13.01 -20.59 16.76
C PRO A 333 12.24 -20.78 18.07
N ARG A 334 12.71 -21.60 19.02
CA ARG A 334 12.09 -21.78 20.33
C ARG A 334 12.12 -20.52 21.16
N VAL A 335 13.20 -19.75 21.07
CA VAL A 335 13.30 -18.42 21.72
C VAL A 335 12.27 -17.46 21.11
N ARG A 336 12.13 -17.43 19.78
CA ARG A 336 11.17 -16.57 19.12
C ARG A 336 9.72 -16.97 19.41
N GLU A 337 9.43 -18.26 19.49
CA GLU A 337 8.12 -18.77 19.94
C GLU A 337 7.84 -18.37 21.38
N ALA A 338 8.79 -18.56 22.29
CA ALA A 338 8.67 -18.16 23.70
C ALA A 338 8.35 -16.66 23.82
N LEU A 339 9.06 -15.81 23.09
CA LEU A 339 8.81 -14.37 23.05
C LEU A 339 7.41 -14.05 22.49
N THR A 340 6.92 -14.81 21.50
CA THR A 340 5.57 -14.66 20.94
C THR A 340 4.49 -15.04 21.95
N LEU A 341 4.67 -16.13 22.71
CA LEU A 341 3.75 -16.56 23.78
C LEU A 341 3.58 -15.51 24.88
N LEU A 342 4.62 -14.72 25.14
CA LEU A 342 4.61 -13.67 26.17
C LEU A 342 3.92 -12.37 25.71
N TYR A 343 3.54 -12.26 24.44
CA TYR A 343 2.82 -11.10 23.91
C TYR A 343 1.30 -11.25 24.10
N ASP A 344 0.70 -10.48 24.99
CA ASP A 344 -0.74 -10.50 25.28
C ASP A 344 -1.48 -9.47 24.39
N PHE A 345 -1.86 -9.91 23.19
CA PHE A 345 -2.61 -9.06 22.25
C PHE A 345 -3.97 -8.65 22.82
N GLU A 346 -4.73 -9.58 23.42
CA GLU A 346 -6.08 -9.34 23.91
C GLU A 346 -6.10 -8.24 24.98
N TYR A 347 -5.13 -8.26 25.88
CA TYR A 347 -4.98 -7.19 26.90
C TYR A 347 -4.68 -5.85 26.26
N ILE A 348 -3.69 -5.80 25.35
CA ILE A 348 -3.29 -4.57 24.67
C ILE A 348 -4.44 -4.03 23.82
N ASN A 349 -5.11 -4.88 23.07
CA ASN A 349 -6.24 -4.50 22.22
C ASN A 349 -7.40 -3.93 23.05
N ARG A 350 -7.77 -4.62 24.12
CA ARG A 350 -8.86 -4.18 25.00
C ARG A 350 -8.53 -2.87 25.72
N THR A 351 -7.34 -2.73 26.28
CA THR A 351 -7.01 -1.61 27.17
C THR A 351 -6.50 -0.37 26.43
N LEU A 352 -5.77 -0.54 25.34
CA LEU A 352 -5.16 0.56 24.60
C LEU A 352 -5.86 0.88 23.28
N ASN A 353 -6.52 -0.12 22.68
CA ASN A 353 -7.15 -0.02 21.37
C ASN A 353 -8.68 -0.18 21.40
N TYR A 354 -9.26 -0.24 22.60
CA TYR A 354 -10.73 -0.33 22.79
C TYR A 354 -11.37 -1.53 22.07
N GLY A 355 -10.63 -2.64 21.92
CA GLY A 355 -11.10 -3.85 21.24
C GLY A 355 -11.21 -3.73 19.71
N PHE A 356 -10.67 -2.68 19.11
CA PHE A 356 -10.93 -2.37 17.70
C PHE A 356 -10.18 -3.26 16.71
N TYR A 357 -8.96 -3.69 17.01
CA TYR A 357 -8.14 -4.44 16.06
C TYR A 357 -8.35 -5.95 16.14
N ASN A 358 -8.12 -6.63 15.02
CA ASN A 358 -7.94 -8.08 14.98
C ASN A 358 -6.47 -8.44 15.26
N HIS A 359 -6.21 -9.65 15.75
CA HIS A 359 -4.85 -10.17 15.81
C HIS A 359 -4.35 -10.49 14.38
N GLY A 360 -3.10 -10.19 14.08
CA GLY A 360 -2.52 -10.51 12.78
C GLY A 360 -2.27 -12.03 12.66
N THR A 361 -2.69 -12.62 11.55
CA THR A 361 -2.57 -14.07 11.28
C THR A 361 -1.85 -14.38 9.97
N SER A 362 -1.46 -13.35 9.19
CA SER A 362 -0.85 -13.52 7.88
C SER A 362 0.05 -12.34 7.51
N VAL A 363 1.12 -12.62 6.78
CA VAL A 363 1.95 -11.61 6.09
C VAL A 363 1.17 -10.93 4.97
N PHE A 364 0.17 -11.63 4.43
CA PHE A 364 -0.73 -11.18 3.37
C PHE A 364 -2.16 -10.94 3.88
N GLN A 365 -2.30 -10.56 5.14
CA GLN A 365 -3.58 -10.34 5.81
C GLN A 365 -4.58 -9.56 4.94
N ASN A 366 -5.84 -9.97 4.94
CA ASN A 366 -6.93 -9.41 4.15
C ASN A 366 -6.77 -9.57 2.62
N SER A 367 -6.13 -10.62 2.18
CA SER A 367 -6.05 -10.97 0.75
C SER A 367 -6.14 -12.48 0.52
N GLU A 368 -6.36 -12.88 -0.72
CA GLU A 368 -6.37 -14.29 -1.14
C GLU A 368 -5.01 -14.98 -0.98
N MET A 369 -3.93 -14.20 -0.90
CA MET A 369 -2.57 -14.69 -0.66
C MET A 369 -2.36 -15.19 0.76
N ALA A 370 -3.21 -14.80 1.72
CA ALA A 370 -3.15 -15.29 3.09
C ALA A 370 -3.47 -16.79 3.13
N HIS A 371 -2.64 -17.56 3.85
CA HIS A 371 -2.90 -18.98 4.04
C HIS A 371 -4.13 -19.21 4.94
N HIS A 372 -4.83 -20.29 4.71
CA HIS A 372 -5.99 -20.72 5.52
C HIS A 372 -6.10 -22.25 5.55
N GLY A 373 -6.74 -22.78 6.60
CA GLY A 373 -6.93 -24.23 6.77
C GLY A 373 -5.62 -25.01 6.71
N TYR A 374 -5.70 -26.25 6.24
CA TYR A 374 -4.53 -27.07 5.94
C TYR A 374 -3.94 -26.71 4.57
N PRO A 375 -2.64 -26.98 4.32
CA PRO A 375 -2.05 -26.76 3.01
C PRO A 375 -2.80 -27.56 1.93
N THR A 376 -3.14 -26.89 0.84
CA THR A 376 -3.72 -27.52 -0.35
C THR A 376 -2.68 -28.41 -1.02
N GLU A 377 -3.12 -29.29 -1.95
CA GLU A 377 -2.20 -30.11 -2.75
C GLU A 377 -1.14 -29.27 -3.48
N ALA A 378 -1.55 -28.13 -4.05
CA ALA A 378 -0.63 -27.22 -4.74
C ALA A 378 0.39 -26.57 -3.78
N GLU A 379 -0.02 -26.22 -2.56
CA GLU A 379 0.91 -25.76 -1.51
C GLU A 379 1.86 -26.87 -1.07
N ARG A 380 1.36 -28.11 -0.92
CA ARG A 380 2.18 -29.28 -0.53
C ARG A 380 3.24 -29.63 -1.54
N LEU A 381 2.97 -29.51 -2.85
CA LEU A 381 3.97 -29.73 -3.89
C LEU A 381 5.22 -28.82 -3.70
N LEU A 382 5.03 -27.62 -3.14
CA LEU A 382 6.11 -26.68 -2.84
C LEU A 382 6.76 -26.93 -1.47
N LEU A 383 5.99 -27.42 -0.50
CA LEU A 383 6.44 -27.59 0.88
C LEU A 383 7.06 -28.96 1.16
N ASP A 384 6.51 -30.04 0.58
CA ASP A 384 6.94 -31.41 0.84
C ASP A 384 8.43 -31.69 0.50
N PRO A 385 9.03 -31.11 -0.55
CA PRO A 385 10.47 -31.25 -0.80
C PRO A 385 11.35 -30.76 0.36
N ASN A 386 10.89 -29.72 1.05
CA ASN A 386 11.61 -29.02 2.12
C ASN A 386 11.14 -29.42 3.53
N LYS A 387 10.41 -30.54 3.69
CA LYS A 387 9.77 -30.95 4.94
C LYS A 387 10.71 -31.10 6.15
N ASN A 388 11.99 -31.35 5.91
CA ASN A 388 12.99 -31.51 6.97
C ASN A 388 13.62 -30.18 7.40
N ASP A 389 13.49 -29.14 6.59
CA ASP A 389 14.12 -27.82 6.77
C ASP A 389 13.13 -26.77 7.30
N ILE A 390 11.82 -27.09 7.30
CA ILE A 390 10.75 -26.21 7.79
C ILE A 390 10.03 -26.82 8.99
N PRO A 391 9.42 -25.99 9.86
CA PRO A 391 8.68 -26.49 11.01
C PRO A 391 7.52 -27.42 10.63
N ALA A 392 7.38 -28.58 11.25
CA ALA A 392 6.29 -29.54 10.98
C ALA A 392 4.88 -28.92 11.06
N ARG A 393 4.69 -27.85 11.81
CA ARG A 393 3.43 -27.11 11.93
C ARG A 393 3.00 -26.43 10.64
N VAL A 394 3.92 -26.18 9.69
CA VAL A 394 3.60 -25.67 8.35
C VAL A 394 2.59 -26.55 7.62
N PHE A 395 2.61 -27.87 7.88
CA PHE A 395 1.71 -28.87 7.31
C PHE A 395 0.40 -29.02 8.07
N GLY A 396 0.27 -28.34 9.20
CA GLY A 396 -0.95 -28.32 10.01
C GLY A 396 -1.98 -27.30 9.54
N SER A 397 -2.92 -26.99 10.44
CA SER A 397 -3.88 -25.90 10.23
C SER A 397 -3.17 -24.55 10.10
N SER A 398 -3.92 -23.54 9.66
CA SER A 398 -3.40 -22.17 9.55
C SER A 398 -2.80 -21.69 10.87
N TYR A 399 -1.78 -20.82 10.76
CA TYR A 399 -1.17 -20.17 11.91
C TYR A 399 -2.24 -19.46 12.75
N GLN A 400 -2.24 -19.76 14.03
CA GLN A 400 -3.05 -19.05 15.02
C GLN A 400 -2.10 -18.44 16.05
N PRO A 401 -2.14 -17.13 16.24
CA PRO A 401 -1.34 -16.49 17.27
C PRO A 401 -1.78 -16.99 18.67
N PRO A 402 -0.90 -16.96 19.66
CA PRO A 402 -1.26 -17.31 21.03
C PRO A 402 -2.40 -16.44 21.53
N THR A 403 -3.41 -17.06 22.11
CA THR A 403 -4.54 -16.36 22.74
C THR A 403 -4.32 -16.19 24.24
N SER A 404 -4.96 -15.19 24.83
CA SER A 404 -4.95 -14.94 26.27
C SER A 404 -6.34 -14.59 26.79
N THR A 405 -6.50 -14.59 28.14
CA THR A 405 -7.72 -14.08 28.78
C THR A 405 -7.83 -12.55 28.73
N GLY A 406 -6.79 -11.87 28.24
CA GLY A 406 -6.73 -10.41 28.13
C GLY A 406 -6.56 -9.66 29.45
N PHE A 407 -6.02 -10.29 30.49
CA PHE A 407 -5.75 -9.62 31.77
C PHE A 407 -4.29 -9.13 31.96
N GLY A 408 -3.49 -9.13 30.88
CA GLY A 408 -2.08 -8.74 30.89
C GLY A 408 -1.15 -9.79 31.50
N TRP A 409 -1.68 -10.98 31.73
CA TRP A 409 -0.98 -12.10 32.30
C TRP A 409 -1.65 -13.39 31.88
N ASN A 410 -0.93 -14.25 31.16
CA ASN A 410 -1.36 -15.60 30.83
C ASN A 410 -0.38 -16.61 31.41
N ARG A 411 -0.81 -17.33 32.46
CA ARG A 411 0.03 -18.27 33.21
C ARG A 411 0.49 -19.45 32.35
N ASP A 412 -0.40 -19.97 31.51
CA ASP A 412 -0.11 -21.15 30.67
C ASP A 412 0.88 -20.79 29.55
N ASN A 413 0.67 -19.65 28.88
CA ASN A 413 1.61 -19.16 27.88
C ASN A 413 2.98 -18.86 28.49
N MET A 414 3.01 -18.30 29.72
CA MET A 414 4.26 -18.03 30.43
C MET A 414 4.99 -19.32 30.78
N LYS A 415 4.29 -20.34 31.31
CA LYS A 415 4.87 -21.64 31.64
C LYS A 415 5.51 -22.25 30.38
N LYS A 416 4.74 -22.31 29.29
CA LYS A 416 5.24 -22.83 28.00
C LYS A 416 6.43 -22.04 27.46
N ALA A 417 6.41 -20.70 27.59
CA ALA A 417 7.53 -19.86 27.18
C ALA A 417 8.81 -20.17 27.99
N LEU A 418 8.69 -20.37 29.32
CA LEU A 418 9.82 -20.73 30.15
C LEU A 418 10.39 -22.13 29.83
N GLU A 419 9.53 -23.08 29.48
CA GLU A 419 9.95 -24.41 29.01
C GLU A 419 10.76 -24.27 27.70
N LEU A 420 10.28 -23.52 26.72
CA LEU A 420 10.98 -23.27 25.45
C LEU A 420 12.31 -22.53 25.65
N PHE A 421 12.35 -21.53 26.55
CA PHE A 421 13.60 -20.88 26.90
C PHE A 421 14.61 -21.86 27.54
N SER A 422 14.16 -22.74 28.44
CA SER A 422 15.00 -23.76 29.04
C SER A 422 15.58 -24.74 28.03
N GLU A 423 14.75 -25.22 27.08
CA GLU A 423 15.18 -26.08 25.99
C GLU A 423 16.20 -25.37 25.06
N ALA A 424 16.08 -24.05 24.90
CA ALA A 424 17.01 -23.22 24.13
C ALA A 424 18.25 -22.78 24.95
N GLY A 425 18.41 -23.28 26.18
CA GLY A 425 19.60 -23.01 27.02
C GLY A 425 19.51 -21.74 27.89
N TRP A 426 18.32 -21.18 28.09
CA TRP A 426 18.06 -20.00 28.90
C TRP A 426 17.28 -20.38 30.19
N GLU A 427 17.72 -19.90 31.33
CA GLU A 427 17.12 -20.21 32.65
C GLU A 427 16.96 -18.96 33.50
N VAL A 428 15.90 -18.94 34.30
CA VAL A 428 15.72 -17.88 35.30
C VAL A 428 16.53 -18.23 36.56
N GLN A 429 17.53 -17.40 36.87
CA GLN A 429 18.35 -17.49 38.12
C GLN A 429 18.33 -16.11 38.79
N ASP A 430 17.97 -16.04 40.05
CA ASP A 430 17.89 -14.81 40.86
C ASP A 430 17.07 -13.69 40.16
N GLY A 431 15.94 -14.07 39.55
CA GLY A 431 15.04 -13.15 38.84
C GLY A 431 15.59 -12.65 37.50
N LYS A 432 16.66 -13.23 36.97
CA LYS A 432 17.25 -12.88 35.67
C LYS A 432 17.23 -14.07 34.71
N MET A 433 16.84 -13.86 33.49
CA MET A 433 16.96 -14.85 32.42
C MET A 433 18.41 -14.90 31.94
N LEU A 434 19.13 -15.95 32.29
CA LEU A 434 20.56 -16.14 32.02
C LEU A 434 20.77 -17.30 31.04
N HIS A 435 21.70 -17.14 30.10
CA HIS A 435 22.13 -18.26 29.27
C HIS A 435 22.91 -19.28 30.09
N ARG A 436 22.52 -20.55 30.03
CA ARG A 436 23.02 -21.63 30.92
C ARG A 436 24.54 -21.74 30.90
N LYS A 437 25.19 -21.62 29.74
CA LYS A 437 26.65 -21.77 29.57
C LYS A 437 27.39 -20.44 29.77
N THR A 438 26.98 -19.36 29.10
CA THR A 438 27.74 -18.09 29.11
C THR A 438 27.40 -17.18 30.26
N LYS A 439 26.31 -17.45 31.01
CA LYS A 439 25.78 -16.60 32.08
C LYS A 439 25.40 -15.19 31.62
N GLU A 440 25.30 -14.99 30.30
CA GLU A 440 24.83 -13.74 29.73
C GLU A 440 23.35 -13.50 30.08
N HIS A 441 23.02 -12.26 30.49
CA HIS A 441 21.64 -11.86 30.78
C HIS A 441 20.89 -11.55 29.49
N PHE A 442 19.72 -12.17 29.27
CA PHE A 442 18.88 -11.91 28.13
C PHE A 442 18.39 -10.44 28.12
N ARG A 443 18.73 -9.72 27.07
CA ARG A 443 18.39 -8.30 26.94
C ARG A 443 17.74 -8.05 25.56
N ILE A 444 16.77 -7.10 25.53
CA ILE A 444 16.13 -6.66 24.30
C ILE A 444 16.02 -5.14 24.29
N ALA A 445 16.67 -4.50 23.33
CA ALA A 445 16.49 -3.09 23.00
C ALA A 445 15.46 -2.95 21.87
N PHE A 446 14.27 -2.49 22.21
CA PHE A 446 13.22 -2.20 21.23
C PHE A 446 13.45 -0.82 20.62
N VAL A 447 13.34 -0.74 19.30
CA VAL A 447 13.42 0.52 18.56
C VAL A 447 12.09 0.80 17.86
N VAL A 448 11.45 1.91 18.19
CA VAL A 448 10.15 2.32 17.62
C VAL A 448 10.27 3.63 16.85
N VAL A 449 9.42 3.82 15.83
CA VAL A 449 9.49 4.98 14.94
C VAL A 449 8.96 6.27 15.58
N SER A 450 8.14 6.17 16.64
CA SER A 450 7.59 7.34 17.32
C SER A 450 7.34 7.12 18.81
N LYS A 451 7.35 8.20 19.58
CA LYS A 451 7.05 8.18 21.03
C LYS A 451 5.62 7.65 21.30
N GLY A 452 4.67 7.90 20.43
CA GLY A 452 3.29 7.42 20.57
C GLY A 452 3.17 5.88 20.59
N LEU A 453 4.11 5.19 19.95
CA LEU A 453 4.14 3.72 19.91
C LEU A 453 4.78 3.09 21.15
N VAL A 454 5.54 3.84 21.94
CA VAL A 454 6.16 3.32 23.19
C VAL A 454 5.11 2.72 24.10
N ARG A 455 4.00 3.42 24.33
CA ARG A 455 2.93 2.96 25.22
C ARG A 455 2.36 1.59 24.83
N THR A 456 2.39 1.24 23.54
CA THR A 456 1.87 -0.04 23.06
C THR A 456 2.77 -1.23 23.36
N LEU A 457 4.02 -0.99 23.77
CA LEU A 457 4.99 -2.01 24.16
C LEU A 457 5.13 -2.15 25.67
N LEU A 458 4.67 -1.18 26.47
CA LEU A 458 4.82 -1.22 27.94
C LEU A 458 4.22 -2.49 28.59
N PRO A 459 3.01 -2.94 28.20
CA PRO A 459 2.47 -4.19 28.75
C PRO A 459 3.37 -5.40 28.43
N TYR A 460 3.87 -5.48 27.22
CA TYR A 460 4.78 -6.55 26.81
C TYR A 460 6.11 -6.47 27.55
N GLN A 461 6.68 -5.29 27.70
CA GLN A 461 7.87 -5.05 28.51
C GLN A 461 7.69 -5.57 29.95
N ASN A 462 6.55 -5.27 30.57
CA ASN A 462 6.23 -5.74 31.92
C ASN A 462 6.18 -7.28 31.98
N THR A 463 5.62 -7.94 30.98
CA THR A 463 5.60 -9.41 30.90
C THR A 463 7.01 -9.99 30.77
N LEU A 464 7.85 -9.38 29.91
CA LEU A 464 9.26 -9.78 29.74
C LEU A 464 10.09 -9.62 31.04
N HIS A 465 9.88 -8.54 31.78
CA HIS A 465 10.56 -8.32 33.06
C HIS A 465 10.18 -9.38 34.10
N ARG A 466 8.93 -9.85 34.12
CA ARG A 466 8.47 -10.92 35.06
C ARG A 466 9.18 -12.25 34.83
N VAL A 467 9.60 -12.54 33.59
CA VAL A 467 10.41 -13.73 33.26
C VAL A 467 11.90 -13.44 33.28
N GLY A 468 12.31 -12.30 33.84
CA GLY A 468 13.73 -11.97 34.07
C GLY A 468 14.45 -11.43 32.82
N ILE A 469 13.75 -11.10 31.72
CA ILE A 469 14.35 -10.49 30.52
C ILE A 469 14.47 -8.97 30.72
N LYS A 470 15.67 -8.43 30.56
CA LYS A 470 15.91 -6.98 30.67
C LYS A 470 15.56 -6.30 29.35
N THR A 471 14.73 -5.25 29.40
CA THR A 471 14.33 -4.54 28.18
C THR A 471 14.53 -3.04 28.26
N SER A 472 14.73 -2.41 27.12
CA SER A 472 14.67 -0.96 26.94
C SER A 472 13.86 -0.62 25.69
N ILE A 473 13.20 0.56 25.66
CA ILE A 473 12.45 1.03 24.50
C ILE A 473 12.97 2.43 24.13
N VAL A 474 13.39 2.60 22.89
CA VAL A 474 13.89 3.87 22.38
C VAL A 474 13.09 4.31 21.14
N ALA A 475 12.78 5.60 21.07
CA ALA A 475 12.13 6.25 19.95
C ALA A 475 13.04 7.39 19.44
N PRO A 476 14.06 7.08 18.63
CA PRO A 476 14.96 8.10 18.09
C PRO A 476 14.25 8.95 17.01
N GLU A 477 14.88 10.06 16.61
CA GLU A 477 14.46 10.82 15.44
C GLU A 477 14.40 9.93 14.19
N VAL A 478 13.48 10.24 13.27
CA VAL A 478 13.16 9.38 12.10
C VAL A 478 14.39 9.01 11.27
N ALA A 479 15.30 9.96 11.03
CA ALA A 479 16.53 9.69 10.27
C ALA A 479 17.45 8.68 11.00
N ASN A 480 17.61 8.81 12.33
CA ASN A 480 18.37 7.87 13.14
C ASN A 480 17.65 6.50 13.24
N TRP A 481 16.31 6.51 13.36
CA TRP A 481 15.53 5.28 13.33
C TRP A 481 15.79 4.51 12.03
N LEU A 482 15.67 5.18 10.87
CA LEU A 482 15.87 4.56 9.57
C LEU A 482 17.32 4.06 9.40
N HIS A 483 18.30 4.84 9.85
CA HIS A 483 19.70 4.40 9.85
C HIS A 483 19.90 3.11 10.68
N ARG A 484 19.34 3.02 11.89
CA ARG A 484 19.41 1.82 12.72
C ARG A 484 18.79 0.60 12.04
N MET A 485 17.61 0.78 11.41
CA MET A 485 16.94 -0.30 10.68
C MET A 485 17.80 -0.82 9.52
N ARG A 486 18.33 0.08 8.71
CA ARG A 486 19.16 -0.24 7.54
C ARG A 486 20.53 -0.83 7.88
N THR A 487 21.06 -0.52 9.07
CA THR A 487 22.38 -1.01 9.51
C THR A 487 22.29 -2.16 10.53
N GLY A 488 21.09 -2.65 10.85
CA GLY A 488 20.89 -3.73 11.82
C GLY A 488 21.25 -3.34 13.28
N LYS A 489 21.27 -2.05 13.64
CA LYS A 489 21.61 -1.57 14.98
C LYS A 489 20.40 -1.52 15.92
N PHE A 490 19.75 -2.66 16.11
CA PHE A 490 18.62 -2.88 16.99
C PHE A 490 18.55 -4.36 17.41
N ASP A 491 17.84 -4.68 18.48
CA ASP A 491 17.53 -6.06 18.87
C ASP A 491 16.17 -6.48 18.35
N ALA A 492 15.17 -5.64 18.58
CA ALA A 492 13.82 -5.78 18.07
C ALA A 492 13.28 -4.43 17.61
N ALA A 493 12.46 -4.43 16.56
CA ALA A 493 11.88 -3.20 16.04
C ALA A 493 10.42 -3.39 15.63
N GLN A 494 9.66 -2.28 15.64
CA GLN A 494 8.32 -2.26 15.04
C GLN A 494 8.42 -1.94 13.56
N ARG A 495 7.66 -2.69 12.76
CA ARG A 495 7.55 -2.48 11.32
C ARG A 495 6.13 -2.64 10.83
N VAL A 496 5.78 -1.86 9.83
CA VAL A 496 4.63 -2.09 8.95
C VAL A 496 5.16 -2.70 7.66
N TYR A 497 4.57 -3.80 7.24
CA TYR A 497 4.76 -4.40 5.92
C TYR A 497 3.41 -4.51 5.24
N THR A 498 3.22 -3.77 4.18
CA THR A 498 2.00 -3.77 3.36
C THR A 498 2.36 -4.29 1.97
N PRO A 499 2.11 -5.56 1.67
CA PRO A 499 2.35 -6.11 0.35
C PRO A 499 1.38 -5.50 -0.68
N THR A 500 1.76 -5.54 -1.94
CA THR A 500 0.84 -5.31 -3.06
C THR A 500 0.07 -6.60 -3.37
N HIS A 501 -0.92 -6.54 -4.25
CA HIS A 501 -1.61 -7.74 -4.75
C HIS A 501 -0.71 -8.62 -5.64
N THR A 502 0.39 -8.08 -6.11
CA THR A 502 1.46 -8.79 -6.83
C THR A 502 2.79 -8.41 -6.20
N PRO A 503 3.17 -9.02 -5.06
CA PRO A 503 4.33 -8.58 -4.29
C PRO A 503 5.67 -8.79 -5.02
N GLY A 504 5.77 -9.74 -5.96
CA GLY A 504 6.87 -9.93 -6.90
C GLY A 504 8.28 -9.72 -6.31
N LEU A 505 9.12 -8.95 -7.02
CA LEU A 505 10.49 -8.64 -6.62
C LEU A 505 10.61 -7.94 -5.25
N ALA A 506 9.55 -7.29 -4.76
CA ALA A 506 9.58 -6.69 -3.43
C ALA A 506 9.82 -7.72 -2.32
N LEU A 507 9.39 -8.98 -2.50
CA LEU A 507 9.62 -10.06 -1.54
C LEU A 507 11.10 -10.36 -1.35
N ARG A 508 11.90 -10.34 -2.42
CA ARG A 508 13.37 -10.47 -2.33
C ARG A 508 13.96 -9.40 -1.42
N SER A 509 13.49 -8.16 -1.56
CA SER A 509 13.94 -7.07 -0.70
C SER A 509 13.54 -7.28 0.76
N TYR A 510 12.31 -7.74 1.04
CA TYR A 510 11.80 -7.84 2.40
C TYR A 510 12.25 -9.09 3.15
N PHE A 511 12.39 -10.24 2.46
CA PHE A 511 12.60 -11.53 3.10
C PHE A 511 13.76 -12.33 2.51
N GLY A 512 14.28 -12.00 1.33
CA GLY A 512 15.34 -12.75 0.64
C GLY A 512 16.67 -12.66 1.36
N SER A 513 17.42 -13.78 1.33
CA SER A 513 18.71 -13.96 2.01
C SER A 513 19.78 -12.98 1.54
N ASP A 514 19.81 -12.63 0.26
CA ASP A 514 20.79 -11.68 -0.28
C ASP A 514 20.54 -10.25 0.23
N SER A 515 19.27 -9.85 0.39
CA SER A 515 18.94 -8.57 1.00
C SER A 515 19.35 -8.48 2.48
N ALA A 516 19.39 -9.61 3.20
CA ALA A 516 19.87 -9.67 4.59
C ALA A 516 21.37 -9.34 4.73
N LYS A 517 22.15 -9.67 3.69
CA LYS A 517 23.61 -9.47 3.62
C LYS A 517 23.99 -8.06 3.16
N GLN A 518 23.07 -7.34 2.50
CA GLN A 518 23.34 -6.03 1.94
C GLN A 518 23.19 -4.93 3.00
N ALA A 519 24.17 -4.03 3.07
CA ALA A 519 24.01 -2.78 3.78
C ALA A 519 22.88 -1.97 3.12
N TYR A 520 21.93 -1.50 3.94
CA TYR A 520 20.73 -0.79 3.47
C TYR A 520 19.69 -1.68 2.74
N GLY A 521 19.79 -3.00 2.80
CA GLY A 521 18.78 -3.93 2.33
C GLY A 521 17.44 -3.77 3.06
N GLY A 522 16.35 -4.22 2.44
CA GLY A 522 15.00 -4.17 3.02
C GLY A 522 14.72 -5.31 4.01
N ASN A 523 15.51 -6.38 4.01
CA ASN A 523 15.39 -7.49 4.97
C ASN A 523 15.98 -7.10 6.34
N TRP A 524 15.23 -6.30 7.08
CA TRP A 524 15.69 -5.78 8.37
C TRP A 524 15.84 -6.87 9.42
N SER A 525 14.97 -7.89 9.38
CA SER A 525 15.07 -9.04 10.29
C SER A 525 16.36 -9.84 10.10
N GLY A 526 16.97 -9.81 8.91
CA GLY A 526 18.13 -10.62 8.58
C GLY A 526 17.77 -12.09 8.39
N ILE A 527 16.61 -12.38 7.81
CA ILE A 527 16.18 -13.73 7.44
C ILE A 527 17.17 -14.27 6.40
N VAL A 528 17.75 -15.44 6.68
CA VAL A 528 18.56 -16.21 5.74
C VAL A 528 17.99 -17.64 5.76
N ASP A 529 17.16 -17.96 4.78
CA ASP A 529 16.40 -19.20 4.73
C ASP A 529 16.22 -19.61 3.26
N PRO A 530 16.87 -20.71 2.81
CA PRO A 530 16.80 -21.17 1.43
C PRO A 530 15.37 -21.49 0.97
N VAL A 531 14.51 -21.99 1.87
CA VAL A 531 13.11 -22.32 1.51
C VAL A 531 12.31 -21.03 1.27
N VAL A 532 12.57 -19.99 2.04
CA VAL A 532 11.98 -18.66 1.81
C VAL A 532 12.43 -18.12 0.45
N ASP A 533 13.72 -18.24 0.11
CA ASP A 533 14.25 -17.79 -1.18
C ASP A 533 13.60 -18.56 -2.35
N GLU A 534 13.51 -19.90 -2.28
CA GLU A 534 12.88 -20.74 -3.31
C GLU A 534 11.40 -20.37 -3.52
N LEU A 535 10.64 -20.16 -2.44
CA LEU A 535 9.24 -19.77 -2.52
C LEU A 535 9.07 -18.37 -3.11
N ILE A 536 9.97 -17.43 -2.82
CA ILE A 536 9.97 -16.10 -3.44
C ILE A 536 10.18 -16.20 -4.95
N GLU A 537 11.14 -17.01 -5.40
CA GLU A 537 11.39 -17.20 -6.82
C GLU A 537 10.19 -17.87 -7.52
N THR A 538 9.54 -18.82 -6.85
CA THR A 538 8.32 -19.45 -7.36
C THR A 538 7.18 -18.44 -7.52
N ILE A 539 7.03 -17.51 -6.58
CA ILE A 539 6.03 -16.43 -6.68
C ILE A 539 6.33 -15.51 -7.87
N ILE A 540 7.59 -15.13 -8.06
CA ILE A 540 8.01 -14.22 -9.12
C ILE A 540 7.83 -14.86 -10.50
N SER A 541 8.08 -16.15 -10.62
CA SER A 541 7.97 -16.89 -11.90
C SER A 541 6.57 -17.44 -12.19
N ALA A 542 5.60 -17.26 -11.28
CA ALA A 542 4.25 -17.78 -11.45
C ALA A 542 3.56 -17.20 -12.71
N GLN A 543 2.94 -18.06 -13.51
CA GLN A 543 2.28 -17.68 -14.75
C GLN A 543 0.74 -17.66 -14.64
N ASP A 544 0.20 -18.19 -13.56
CA ASP A 544 -1.25 -18.27 -13.32
C ASP A 544 -1.60 -18.04 -11.85
N GLN A 545 -2.87 -17.71 -11.59
CA GLN A 545 -3.38 -17.41 -10.25
C GLN A 545 -3.22 -18.58 -9.27
N ARG A 546 -3.40 -19.83 -9.73
CA ARG A 546 -3.34 -21.01 -8.85
C ARG A 546 -1.93 -21.22 -8.32
N SER A 547 -0.93 -21.20 -9.19
CA SER A 547 0.49 -21.34 -8.81
C SER A 547 0.96 -20.18 -7.96
N PHE A 548 0.58 -18.94 -8.31
CA PHE A 548 0.87 -17.75 -7.52
C PHE A 548 0.30 -17.81 -6.10
N LEU A 549 -0.98 -18.16 -5.95
CA LEU A 549 -1.62 -18.27 -4.64
C LEU A 549 -1.07 -19.44 -3.82
N ALA A 550 -0.74 -20.55 -4.45
CA ALA A 550 -0.10 -21.68 -3.75
C ALA A 550 1.26 -21.27 -3.18
N ALA A 551 2.09 -20.59 -3.97
CA ALA A 551 3.42 -20.18 -3.55
C ALA A 551 3.36 -19.07 -2.47
N THR A 552 2.47 -18.08 -2.58
CA THR A 552 2.30 -17.03 -1.57
C THR A 552 1.79 -17.59 -0.25
N ARG A 553 0.84 -18.54 -0.26
CA ARG A 553 0.32 -19.20 0.94
C ARG A 553 1.37 -20.11 1.59
N ALA A 554 2.17 -20.82 0.79
CA ALA A 554 3.29 -21.60 1.30
C ALA A 554 4.32 -20.70 2.00
N LEU A 555 4.71 -19.59 1.37
CA LEU A 555 5.62 -18.59 1.97
C LEU A 555 5.06 -18.02 3.27
N ASP A 556 3.78 -17.67 3.30
CA ASP A 556 3.09 -17.13 4.49
C ASP A 556 3.17 -18.10 5.68
N ARG A 557 2.93 -19.40 5.45
CA ARG A 557 3.06 -20.45 6.48
C ARG A 557 4.49 -20.55 7.00
N VAL A 558 5.48 -20.60 6.11
CA VAL A 558 6.90 -20.73 6.48
C VAL A 558 7.34 -19.53 7.31
N LEU A 559 7.02 -18.31 6.88
CA LEU A 559 7.40 -17.09 7.60
C LEU A 559 6.81 -17.02 9.00
N LEU A 560 5.54 -17.39 9.17
CA LEU A 560 4.85 -17.30 10.45
C LEU A 560 5.25 -18.41 11.42
N TRP A 561 5.34 -19.66 10.98
CA TRP A 561 5.72 -20.78 11.85
C TRP A 561 7.21 -20.80 12.24
N ASN A 562 8.04 -19.99 11.57
CA ASN A 562 9.39 -19.69 12.01
C ASN A 562 9.49 -18.57 13.05
N PHE A 563 8.37 -17.90 13.37
CA PHE A 563 8.31 -16.82 14.37
C PHE A 563 9.32 -15.68 14.10
N TYR A 564 9.62 -15.38 12.84
CA TYR A 564 10.54 -14.30 12.47
C TYR A 564 10.09 -12.93 12.99
N PHE A 565 8.78 -12.80 13.24
CA PHE A 565 8.14 -11.62 13.82
C PHE A 565 6.90 -12.02 14.62
N ILE A 566 6.45 -11.12 15.50
CA ILE A 566 5.13 -11.21 16.16
C ILE A 566 4.14 -10.41 15.33
N PRO A 567 3.15 -11.03 14.65
CA PRO A 567 2.04 -10.32 14.04
C PRO A 567 1.19 -9.71 15.16
N ARG A 568 1.12 -8.37 15.24
CA ARG A 568 0.46 -7.73 16.39
C ARG A 568 -0.99 -7.44 16.13
N SER A 569 -1.27 -6.64 15.12
CA SER A 569 -2.63 -6.16 14.88
C SER A 569 -2.93 -6.03 13.40
N SER A 570 -4.19 -6.23 13.06
CA SER A 570 -4.72 -5.96 11.73
C SER A 570 -5.96 -5.07 11.89
N PRO A 571 -6.04 -3.92 11.24
CA PRO A 571 -7.25 -3.12 11.27
C PRO A 571 -8.38 -3.86 10.53
N PRO A 572 -9.61 -3.91 11.07
CA PRO A 572 -10.74 -4.57 10.41
C PRO A 572 -11.24 -3.78 9.18
N GLY A 573 -10.82 -2.54 9.02
CA GLY A 573 -11.21 -1.68 7.93
C GLY A 573 -10.72 -0.24 8.10
N TYR A 574 -10.99 0.58 7.11
CA TYR A 574 -10.76 2.01 7.11
C TYR A 574 -11.91 2.74 7.80
N ARG A 575 -11.62 3.54 8.81
CA ARG A 575 -12.59 4.30 9.60
C ARG A 575 -12.90 5.62 8.92
N LEU A 576 -13.99 5.71 8.20
CA LEU A 576 -14.48 6.94 7.60
C LEU A 576 -15.60 7.53 8.44
N VAL A 577 -15.49 8.81 8.77
CA VAL A 577 -16.57 9.59 9.41
C VAL A 577 -16.95 10.72 8.47
N TYR A 578 -18.25 10.91 8.21
CA TYR A 578 -18.72 11.90 7.27
C TYR A 578 -20.09 12.47 7.66
N TRP A 579 -20.32 13.72 7.30
CA TRP A 579 -21.64 14.33 7.33
C TRP A 579 -22.50 13.77 6.21
N ASP A 580 -23.74 13.40 6.50
CA ASP A 580 -24.65 12.70 5.58
C ASP A 580 -25.23 13.67 4.51
N ARG A 581 -24.32 14.22 3.69
CA ARG A 581 -24.59 15.15 2.57
C ARG A 581 -24.58 14.47 1.21
N PHE A 582 -24.26 13.16 1.16
CA PHE A 582 -23.86 12.50 -0.07
C PHE A 582 -24.74 11.31 -0.40
N GLY A 583 -25.08 11.19 -1.69
CA GLY A 583 -25.52 9.94 -2.26
C GLY A 583 -24.33 9.04 -2.60
N LYS A 584 -24.53 7.76 -2.53
CA LYS A 584 -23.50 6.74 -2.79
C LYS A 584 -24.13 5.44 -3.26
N VAL A 585 -23.37 4.63 -3.97
CA VAL A 585 -23.74 3.25 -4.29
C VAL A 585 -23.58 2.34 -3.07
N GLU A 586 -24.35 1.26 -3.01
CA GLU A 586 -24.22 0.27 -1.93
C GLU A 586 -22.94 -0.54 -2.08
N THR A 587 -22.55 -0.86 -3.32
CA THR A 587 -21.31 -1.58 -3.62
C THR A 587 -20.10 -0.70 -3.33
N VAL A 588 -19.33 -1.07 -2.32
CA VAL A 588 -18.07 -0.41 -1.99
C VAL A 588 -16.94 -1.16 -2.66
N PRO A 589 -16.08 -0.47 -3.43
CA PRO A 589 -14.91 -1.12 -4.03
C PRO A 589 -13.99 -1.73 -2.98
N LEU A 590 -13.54 -2.96 -3.21
CA LEU A 590 -12.72 -3.70 -2.24
C LEU A 590 -11.32 -3.10 -2.08
N LEU A 591 -10.78 -2.51 -3.16
CA LEU A 591 -9.37 -2.15 -3.22
C LEU A 591 -9.05 -0.70 -2.87
N ARG A 592 -10.06 0.17 -2.63
CA ARG A 592 -9.83 1.58 -2.33
C ARG A 592 -11.05 2.31 -1.78
N GLN A 593 -10.78 3.34 -0.97
CA GLN A 593 -11.79 4.34 -0.59
C GLN A 593 -12.05 5.29 -1.76
N ALA A 594 -13.09 5.01 -2.53
CA ALA A 594 -13.39 5.75 -3.75
C ALA A 594 -14.44 6.87 -3.57
N PHE A 595 -14.65 7.37 -2.34
CA PHE A 595 -15.72 8.33 -2.06
C PHE A 595 -15.60 9.63 -2.89
N ILE A 596 -14.40 10.14 -3.15
CA ILE A 596 -14.19 11.31 -4.00
C ILE A 596 -14.59 11.01 -5.46
N ASP A 597 -14.32 9.80 -5.92
CA ASP A 597 -14.57 9.40 -7.31
C ASP A 597 -16.03 9.03 -7.56
N THR A 598 -16.71 8.38 -6.58
CA THR A 598 -17.96 7.66 -6.81
C THR A 598 -19.18 8.28 -6.12
N TRP A 599 -18.99 9.05 -5.03
CA TRP A 599 -20.10 9.72 -4.36
C TRP A 599 -20.55 10.95 -5.14
N TRP A 600 -21.76 11.43 -4.83
CA TRP A 600 -22.32 12.66 -5.38
C TRP A 600 -22.98 13.50 -4.29
N PHE A 601 -23.11 14.79 -4.53
CA PHE A 601 -23.78 15.69 -3.60
C PHE A 601 -25.29 15.46 -3.64
N ASP A 602 -25.92 15.27 -2.47
CA ASP A 602 -27.36 15.10 -2.30
C ASP A 602 -27.93 16.35 -1.60
N GLN A 603 -28.64 17.16 -2.35
CA GLN A 603 -29.19 18.43 -1.90
C GLN A 603 -30.17 18.27 -0.73
N GLN A 604 -31.00 17.20 -0.73
CA GLN A 604 -31.99 17.00 0.33
C GLN A 604 -31.33 16.64 1.65
N ARG A 605 -30.34 15.77 1.62
CA ARG A 605 -29.53 15.40 2.79
C ARG A 605 -28.71 16.58 3.30
N ALA A 606 -28.10 17.34 2.38
CA ALA A 606 -27.29 18.50 2.75
C ALA A 606 -28.08 19.57 3.51
N VAL A 607 -29.31 19.87 3.09
CA VAL A 607 -30.19 20.83 3.80
C VAL A 607 -30.49 20.40 5.25
N GLN A 608 -30.64 19.08 5.50
CA GLN A 608 -30.85 18.58 6.87
C GLN A 608 -29.63 18.81 7.76
N VAL A 609 -28.44 18.53 7.21
CA VAL A 609 -27.16 18.75 7.91
C VAL A 609 -26.93 20.23 8.16
N ASP A 610 -27.17 21.10 7.17
CA ASP A 610 -26.96 22.55 7.28
C ASP A 610 -27.87 23.18 8.33
N ARG A 611 -29.13 22.74 8.39
CA ARG A 611 -30.07 23.18 9.45
C ARG A 611 -29.54 22.80 10.83
N PHE A 612 -29.14 21.55 11.03
CA PHE A 612 -28.60 21.11 12.32
C PHE A 612 -27.35 21.92 12.74
N LEU A 613 -26.42 22.16 11.79
CA LEU A 613 -25.21 22.92 12.08
C LEU A 613 -25.50 24.40 12.34
N GLY A 614 -26.48 24.99 11.65
CA GLY A 614 -26.96 26.38 11.90
C GLY A 614 -27.62 26.52 13.26
N ASP A 615 -28.44 25.56 13.66
CA ASP A 615 -29.11 25.55 14.97
C ASP A 615 -28.12 25.33 16.14
N ALA A 616 -27.01 24.66 15.90
CA ALA A 616 -25.96 24.40 16.90
C ALA A 616 -25.05 25.63 17.15
N VAL A 617 -25.05 26.63 16.26
CA VAL A 617 -24.24 27.87 16.37
C VAL A 617 -25.03 28.99 17.05
N ASN A 618 -26.37 28.93 17.04
CA ASN A 618 -27.29 29.85 17.74
C ASN A 618 -27.64 29.32 19.14
#